data_4b9d46dc3a043ccb8b698f95d5f3d164
#
_entry.id   4b9d46dc3a043ccb8b698f95d5f3d164
#
_cell.length_a   1.000
_cell.length_b   1.000
_cell.length_c   1.000
_cell.angle_alpha   90.00
_cell.angle_beta   90.00
_cell.angle_gamma   90.00
#
_symmetry.space_group_name_H-M   'P 1'
#
loop_
_entity.id
_entity.type
_entity.pdbx_description
1 polymer ?
#
loop_
_entity_poly.entity_id
_entity_poly.type
_entity_poly.pdbx_seq_one_letter_code
_entity_poly.pdbx_strand_id
1 'polypeptide(L)'
;LPSTNDRVPCVYVENYRVVNLDLNDPLFLGTVPEGHKSTIYPYGRTNPEAETYYPADHQHSETVINGIGRIGKMWGGKSALWDDEKMADEFVKQAKKYLAKQSKEKPFFLYFSSQDIHVPRAPHPRFQGKTKIGKRGDAMVQFDWSVGAISKALEEKGLMENTILIVSSDNGPVYDDGYEDGSTVRKSTKEADQGHDGSGPYRGGKYQIYEGGTRVPFIIRWPGKINPGVSSALVSQIDFIASFANLLNIKLKPTEAPDSRNTLQAFMGKDKKGLEFTLEEAGKMIAIRYNHWKYIPTKKRAQLFDLSKDKGEKHNLVSDNPEIAKKLAAKLNSLRKNGRLRN
;
A
#
# COMPACT_ATOMS: atom_id res chain seq x y z
N LEU A 1 -9.23 -0.65 -9.71
CA LEU A 1 -10.44 -0.59 -8.87
C LEU A 1 -10.87 0.86 -8.68
N PRO A 2 -12.19 1.14 -8.54
CA PRO A 2 -12.66 2.50 -8.21
C PRO A 2 -12.49 2.85 -6.73
N SER A 3 -12.28 1.85 -5.89
CA SER A 3 -12.04 1.96 -4.44
C SER A 3 -11.17 0.80 -3.98
N THR A 4 -10.97 0.64 -2.66
CA THR A 4 -10.37 -0.56 -2.06
C THR A 4 -11.34 -1.73 -2.15
N ASN A 5 -10.82 -2.96 -2.11
CA ASN A 5 -11.64 -4.17 -2.28
C ASN A 5 -12.60 -4.46 -1.11
N ASP A 6 -12.44 -3.81 0.04
CA ASP A 6 -13.38 -3.83 1.17
C ASP A 6 -14.59 -2.90 1.00
N ARG A 7 -14.65 -2.10 -0.09
CA ARG A 7 -15.67 -1.07 -0.33
C ARG A 7 -16.39 -1.28 -1.65
N VAL A 8 -17.65 -0.85 -1.68
CA VAL A 8 -18.35 -0.75 -2.95
C VAL A 8 -17.85 0.46 -3.77
N PRO A 9 -17.94 0.44 -5.11
CA PRO A 9 -18.50 -0.61 -5.96
C PRO A 9 -17.52 -1.74 -6.25
N CYS A 10 -18.02 -2.99 -6.23
CA CYS A 10 -17.24 -4.18 -6.49
C CYS A 10 -17.14 -4.49 -7.99
N VAL A 11 -16.60 -3.55 -8.76
CA VAL A 11 -16.51 -3.64 -10.22
C VAL A 11 -15.16 -3.19 -10.75
N TYR A 12 -14.75 -3.68 -11.93
CA TYR A 12 -13.60 -3.13 -12.64
C TYR A 12 -14.00 -1.88 -13.43
N VAL A 13 -13.07 -0.93 -13.52
CA VAL A 13 -13.18 0.26 -14.37
C VAL A 13 -12.04 0.26 -15.36
N GLU A 14 -12.34 0.37 -16.63
CA GLU A 14 -11.37 0.56 -17.71
C GLU A 14 -11.74 1.84 -18.48
N ASN A 15 -10.77 2.75 -18.63
CA ASN A 15 -10.95 3.99 -19.40
C ASN A 15 -12.25 4.75 -19.06
N TYR A 16 -12.50 4.99 -17.76
CA TYR A 16 -13.65 5.74 -17.24
C TYR A 16 -15.01 5.02 -17.35
N ARG A 17 -15.04 3.74 -17.71
CA ARG A 17 -16.27 2.94 -17.82
C ARG A 17 -16.20 1.71 -16.95
N VAL A 18 -17.33 1.37 -16.35
CA VAL A 18 -17.50 0.08 -15.66
C VAL A 18 -17.49 -1.04 -16.72
N VAL A 19 -16.62 -2.02 -16.48
CA VAL A 19 -16.48 -3.17 -17.39
C VAL A 19 -17.71 -4.07 -17.26
N ASN A 20 -18.27 -4.51 -18.39
CA ASN A 20 -19.41 -5.44 -18.47
C ASN A 20 -20.70 -4.96 -17.78
N LEU A 21 -20.91 -3.66 -17.62
CA LEU A 21 -22.14 -3.14 -17.04
C LEU A 21 -23.32 -3.34 -18.01
N ASP A 22 -24.36 -4.03 -17.52
CA ASP A 22 -25.67 -4.05 -18.21
C ASP A 22 -26.43 -2.76 -17.88
N LEU A 23 -26.82 -2.02 -18.93
CA LEU A 23 -27.56 -0.77 -18.78
C LEU A 23 -29.00 -0.98 -18.27
N ASN A 24 -29.54 -2.21 -18.37
CA ASN A 24 -30.82 -2.57 -17.79
C ASN A 24 -30.75 -2.88 -16.28
N ASP A 25 -29.54 -3.05 -15.73
CA ASP A 25 -29.26 -3.19 -14.30
C ASP A 25 -28.23 -2.12 -13.88
N PRO A 26 -28.61 -0.83 -13.91
CA PRO A 26 -27.70 0.27 -13.65
C PRO A 26 -27.15 0.24 -12.23
N LEU A 27 -25.86 0.59 -12.10
CA LEU A 27 -25.13 0.63 -10.84
C LEU A 27 -25.42 1.93 -10.07
N PHE A 28 -25.82 1.80 -8.81
CA PHE A 28 -25.98 2.93 -7.89
C PHE A 28 -25.22 2.71 -6.59
N LEU A 29 -24.72 3.79 -6.01
CA LEU A 29 -24.09 3.83 -4.68
C LEU A 29 -24.89 4.76 -3.76
N GLY A 30 -25.03 4.35 -2.50
CA GLY A 30 -25.73 5.13 -1.48
C GLY A 30 -27.24 5.01 -1.56
N THR A 31 -27.89 5.56 -2.56
CA THR A 31 -29.36 5.56 -2.71
C THR A 31 -29.74 5.28 -4.17
N VAL A 32 -30.74 4.44 -4.35
CA VAL A 32 -31.35 4.22 -5.69
C VAL A 32 -32.29 5.36 -5.97
N PRO A 33 -32.19 6.05 -7.12
CA PRO A 33 -33.17 7.06 -7.51
C PRO A 33 -34.57 6.46 -7.68
N GLU A 34 -35.59 7.26 -7.38
CA GLU A 34 -36.99 6.85 -7.53
C GLU A 34 -37.31 6.40 -8.95
N GLY A 35 -38.07 5.33 -9.08
CA GLY A 35 -38.46 4.75 -10.38
C GLY A 35 -37.40 3.84 -11.04
N HIS A 36 -36.17 3.76 -10.51
CA HIS A 36 -35.16 2.84 -11.02
C HIS A 36 -35.29 1.44 -10.39
N LYS A 37 -35.17 0.43 -11.24
CA LYS A 37 -35.05 -0.99 -10.83
C LYS A 37 -33.62 -1.43 -11.02
N SER A 38 -33.04 -2.01 -9.98
CA SER A 38 -31.67 -2.54 -10.02
C SER A 38 -31.56 -3.77 -9.12
N THR A 39 -30.60 -4.61 -9.37
CA THR A 39 -30.31 -5.78 -8.50
C THR A 39 -30.14 -5.32 -7.05
N ILE A 40 -30.80 -6.01 -6.13
CA ILE A 40 -30.72 -5.80 -4.68
C ILE A 40 -29.74 -6.82 -4.11
N TYR A 41 -28.80 -6.37 -3.32
CA TYR A 41 -27.86 -7.22 -2.59
C TYR A 41 -28.26 -7.32 -1.10
N PRO A 42 -27.95 -8.43 -0.43
CA PRO A 42 -28.17 -8.55 1.00
C PRO A 42 -27.43 -7.44 1.78
N TYR A 43 -28.03 -7.00 2.87
CA TYR A 43 -27.42 -6.10 3.82
C TYR A 43 -26.93 -6.91 5.02
N GLY A 44 -25.61 -7.08 5.17
CA GLY A 44 -25.01 -8.04 6.09
C GLY A 44 -25.41 -7.83 7.55
N ARG A 45 -25.56 -6.55 7.99
CA ARG A 45 -26.00 -6.27 9.38
C ARG A 45 -27.34 -6.85 9.76
N THR A 46 -28.22 -7.09 8.80
CA THR A 46 -29.55 -7.71 9.01
C THR A 46 -29.64 -9.11 8.44
N ASN A 47 -28.70 -9.52 7.61
CA ASN A 47 -28.65 -10.85 6.98
C ASN A 47 -27.22 -11.40 7.09
N PRO A 48 -26.69 -11.65 8.31
CA PRO A 48 -25.32 -12.12 8.50
C PRO A 48 -25.06 -13.48 7.84
N GLU A 49 -26.10 -14.28 7.62
CA GLU A 49 -26.02 -15.56 6.91
C GLU A 49 -25.63 -15.41 5.42
N ALA A 50 -25.75 -14.23 4.84
CA ALA A 50 -25.30 -13.93 3.49
C ALA A 50 -23.77 -13.79 3.38
N GLU A 51 -23.08 -13.58 4.50
CA GLU A 51 -21.62 -13.52 4.59
C GLU A 51 -21.02 -14.93 4.60
N THR A 52 -21.17 -15.65 3.50
CA THR A 52 -20.82 -17.08 3.39
C THR A 52 -19.32 -17.34 3.23
N TYR A 53 -18.52 -16.32 2.88
CA TYR A 53 -17.08 -16.45 2.69
C TYR A 53 -16.33 -16.38 4.03
N TYR A 54 -16.62 -15.38 4.85
CA TYR A 54 -16.27 -15.23 6.27
C TYR A 54 -17.03 -14.02 6.87
N PRO A 55 -17.24 -14.01 8.19
CA PRO A 55 -17.91 -12.89 8.86
C PRO A 55 -17.11 -11.58 8.77
N ALA A 56 -17.85 -10.47 8.75
CA ALA A 56 -17.27 -9.13 8.83
C ALA A 56 -17.73 -8.41 10.10
N ASP A 57 -16.97 -7.41 10.54
CA ASP A 57 -17.42 -6.52 11.62
C ASP A 57 -18.56 -5.60 11.16
N HIS A 58 -19.16 -4.88 12.10
CA HIS A 58 -20.29 -3.99 11.81
C HIS A 58 -19.99 -2.94 10.71
N GLN A 59 -18.75 -2.45 10.60
CA GLN A 59 -18.38 -1.46 9.59
C GLN A 59 -18.31 -2.07 8.18
N HIS A 60 -17.84 -3.30 8.07
CA HIS A 60 -17.63 -4.00 6.82
C HIS A 60 -18.84 -4.85 6.39
N SER A 61 -19.89 -4.93 7.21
CA SER A 61 -21.08 -5.74 7.00
C SER A 61 -22.26 -4.91 6.46
N GLU A 62 -22.05 -4.11 5.38
CA GLU A 62 -23.15 -3.41 4.71
C GLU A 62 -23.61 -4.20 3.47
N THR A 63 -23.16 -3.89 2.27
CA THR A 63 -23.56 -4.68 1.07
C THR A 63 -22.76 -5.97 1.01
N VAL A 64 -23.44 -7.11 0.88
CA VAL A 64 -22.79 -8.41 0.72
C VAL A 64 -22.66 -8.75 -0.76
N ILE A 65 -21.42 -8.87 -1.24
CA ILE A 65 -21.08 -9.26 -2.61
C ILE A 65 -20.16 -10.49 -2.56
N ASN A 66 -20.50 -11.53 -3.33
CA ASN A 66 -19.76 -12.80 -3.39
C ASN A 66 -19.58 -13.45 -2.00
N GLY A 67 -20.58 -13.31 -1.12
CA GLY A 67 -20.51 -13.83 0.25
C GLY A 67 -19.60 -13.05 1.19
N ILE A 68 -19.16 -11.85 0.82
CA ILE A 68 -18.27 -11.00 1.59
C ILE A 68 -18.97 -9.66 1.86
N GLY A 69 -19.03 -9.25 3.12
CA GLY A 69 -19.52 -7.94 3.52
C GLY A 69 -18.60 -6.81 3.03
N ARG A 70 -19.19 -5.68 2.64
CA ARG A 70 -18.46 -4.49 2.14
C ARG A 70 -18.92 -3.23 2.87
N ILE A 71 -18.04 -2.26 2.93
CA ILE A 71 -18.37 -0.91 3.39
C ILE A 71 -19.13 -0.18 2.28
N GLY A 72 -20.29 0.35 2.60
CA GLY A 72 -21.14 1.15 1.71
C GLY A 72 -22.27 0.36 1.08
N LYS A 73 -23.23 1.11 0.51
CA LYS A 73 -24.43 0.56 -0.11
C LYS A 73 -24.34 0.59 -1.63
N MET A 74 -24.63 -0.56 -2.24
CA MET A 74 -24.58 -0.75 -3.69
C MET A 74 -25.83 -1.47 -4.18
N TRP A 75 -26.32 -1.07 -5.35
CA TRP A 75 -27.38 -1.74 -6.10
C TRP A 75 -26.99 -1.86 -7.56
N GLY A 76 -27.54 -2.84 -8.23
CA GLY A 76 -27.31 -3.07 -9.65
C GLY A 76 -25.92 -3.50 -10.03
N GLY A 77 -25.65 -3.53 -11.31
CA GLY A 77 -24.35 -3.89 -11.85
C GLY A 77 -23.95 -5.35 -11.65
N LYS A 78 -24.93 -6.29 -11.51
CA LYS A 78 -24.65 -7.70 -11.26
C LYS A 78 -23.70 -8.32 -12.28
N SER A 79 -23.87 -7.98 -13.56
CA SER A 79 -23.03 -8.48 -14.66
C SER A 79 -21.58 -7.96 -14.62
N ALA A 80 -21.36 -6.85 -13.90
CA ALA A 80 -20.07 -6.17 -13.81
C ALA A 80 -19.27 -6.54 -12.56
N LEU A 81 -19.85 -7.33 -11.64
CA LEU A 81 -19.15 -7.72 -10.41
C LEU A 81 -17.85 -8.45 -10.72
N TRP A 82 -16.79 -8.09 -9.99
CA TRP A 82 -15.57 -8.87 -10.03
C TRP A 82 -15.75 -10.21 -9.30
N ASP A 83 -14.86 -11.16 -9.58
CA ASP A 83 -14.65 -12.36 -8.81
C ASP A 83 -13.44 -12.12 -7.90
N ASP A 84 -13.66 -12.14 -6.58
CA ASP A 84 -12.62 -11.80 -5.61
C ASP A 84 -11.41 -12.73 -5.70
N GLU A 85 -11.64 -14.02 -5.90
CA GLU A 85 -10.57 -15.03 -5.99
C GLU A 85 -9.77 -14.93 -7.30
N LYS A 86 -10.30 -14.26 -8.33
CA LYS A 86 -9.63 -14.08 -9.63
C LYS A 86 -9.01 -12.70 -9.83
N MET A 87 -9.10 -11.81 -8.85
CA MET A 87 -8.69 -10.42 -9.00
C MET A 87 -7.20 -10.29 -9.35
N ALA A 88 -6.32 -11.03 -8.69
CA ALA A 88 -4.89 -11.01 -8.99
C ALA A 88 -4.59 -11.51 -10.42
N ASP A 89 -5.28 -12.55 -10.87
CA ASP A 89 -5.14 -13.05 -12.24
C ASP A 89 -5.56 -12.02 -13.28
N GLU A 90 -6.67 -11.32 -13.04
CA GLU A 90 -7.15 -10.29 -13.96
C GLU A 90 -6.16 -9.11 -14.03
N PHE A 91 -5.63 -8.64 -12.89
CA PHE A 91 -4.64 -7.57 -12.88
C PHE A 91 -3.34 -7.97 -13.58
N VAL A 92 -2.83 -9.16 -13.31
CA VAL A 92 -1.64 -9.69 -14.00
C VAL A 92 -1.89 -9.82 -15.50
N LYS A 93 -3.07 -10.30 -15.91
CA LYS A 93 -3.47 -10.39 -17.31
C LYS A 93 -3.47 -9.02 -17.99
N GLN A 94 -4.03 -7.98 -17.34
CA GLN A 94 -4.04 -6.63 -17.90
C GLN A 94 -2.63 -6.02 -17.95
N ALA A 95 -1.79 -6.24 -16.94
CA ALA A 95 -0.39 -5.84 -16.98
C ALA A 95 0.37 -6.50 -18.13
N LYS A 96 0.20 -7.82 -18.32
CA LYS A 96 0.81 -8.54 -19.46
C LYS A 96 0.30 -8.04 -20.81
N LYS A 97 -1.00 -7.76 -20.94
CA LYS A 97 -1.61 -7.16 -22.14
C LYS A 97 -1.00 -5.79 -22.46
N TYR A 98 -0.74 -4.99 -21.43
CA TYR A 98 -0.04 -3.71 -21.58
C TYR A 98 1.43 -3.93 -22.00
N LEU A 99 2.18 -4.78 -21.31
CA LEU A 99 3.59 -5.07 -21.59
C LEU A 99 3.79 -5.67 -22.99
N ALA A 100 2.85 -6.49 -23.46
CA ALA A 100 2.90 -7.06 -24.81
C ALA A 100 2.99 -6.00 -25.94
N LYS A 101 2.44 -4.79 -25.68
CA LYS A 101 2.46 -3.66 -26.62
C LYS A 101 3.70 -2.77 -26.50
N GLN A 102 4.56 -3.01 -25.49
CA GLN A 102 5.75 -2.20 -25.28
C GLN A 102 6.93 -2.70 -26.11
N SER A 103 7.87 -1.81 -26.38
CA SER A 103 9.10 -2.11 -27.11
C SER A 103 10.31 -1.42 -26.46
N LYS A 104 11.53 -1.76 -26.95
CA LYS A 104 12.77 -1.15 -26.44
C LYS A 104 12.95 0.30 -26.88
N GLU A 105 12.31 0.70 -27.97
CA GLU A 105 12.45 2.02 -28.58
C GLU A 105 11.65 3.09 -27.86
N LYS A 106 10.58 2.70 -27.15
CA LYS A 106 9.72 3.64 -26.45
C LYS A 106 9.66 3.32 -24.96
N PRO A 107 10.18 4.19 -24.09
CA PRO A 107 10.05 4.05 -22.66
C PRO A 107 8.58 4.01 -22.21
N PHE A 108 8.31 3.25 -21.16
CA PHE A 108 6.99 3.17 -20.56
C PHE A 108 7.07 3.35 -19.05
N PHE A 109 5.95 3.70 -18.43
CA PHE A 109 5.73 3.69 -17.00
C PHE A 109 4.51 2.82 -16.70
N LEU A 110 4.70 1.81 -15.84
CA LEU A 110 3.62 0.96 -15.35
C LEU A 110 3.55 1.07 -13.83
N TYR A 111 2.44 1.59 -13.31
CA TYR A 111 2.10 1.53 -11.91
C TYR A 111 1.12 0.38 -11.67
N PHE A 112 1.62 -0.71 -11.07
CA PHE A 112 0.85 -1.89 -10.76
C PHE A 112 0.45 -1.86 -9.29
N SER A 113 -0.78 -1.42 -9.01
CA SER A 113 -1.34 -1.43 -7.66
C SER A 113 -2.08 -2.74 -7.43
N SER A 114 -1.42 -3.68 -6.74
CA SER A 114 -2.04 -4.93 -6.33
C SER A 114 -3.10 -4.69 -5.26
N GLN A 115 -4.16 -5.52 -5.24
CA GLN A 115 -5.09 -5.58 -4.12
C GLN A 115 -4.51 -6.36 -2.93
N ASP A 116 -3.53 -7.25 -3.18
CA ASP A 116 -2.89 -8.02 -2.12
C ASP A 116 -1.91 -7.14 -1.33
N ILE A 117 -1.93 -7.23 -0.03
CA ILE A 117 -2.63 -8.16 0.86
C ILE A 117 -3.76 -7.46 1.65
N HIS A 118 -4.42 -6.47 1.05
CA HIS A 118 -5.52 -5.73 1.67
C HIS A 118 -6.74 -6.66 1.86
N VAL A 119 -7.52 -6.38 2.89
CA VAL A 119 -8.81 -7.07 3.11
C VAL A 119 -9.87 -6.62 2.08
N PRO A 120 -10.85 -7.46 1.81
CA PRO A 120 -11.00 -8.87 2.16
C PRO A 120 -10.00 -9.73 1.41
N ARG A 121 -9.35 -10.66 2.12
CA ARG A 121 -8.35 -11.56 1.53
C ARG A 121 -9.04 -12.77 0.94
N ALA A 122 -9.14 -12.79 -0.37
CA ALA A 122 -9.71 -13.91 -1.13
C ALA A 122 -8.67 -14.45 -2.13
N PRO A 123 -7.61 -15.11 -1.64
CA PRO A 123 -6.60 -15.68 -2.53
C PRO A 123 -7.20 -16.75 -3.41
N HIS A 124 -6.79 -16.78 -4.67
CA HIS A 124 -7.23 -17.79 -5.63
C HIS A 124 -7.01 -19.21 -5.05
N PRO A 125 -7.90 -20.19 -5.28
CA PRO A 125 -7.82 -21.54 -4.70
C PRO A 125 -6.46 -22.22 -4.81
N ARG A 126 -5.68 -21.97 -5.90
CA ARG A 126 -4.33 -22.53 -6.05
C ARG A 126 -3.32 -22.06 -5.00
N PHE A 127 -3.60 -20.94 -4.30
CA PHE A 127 -2.75 -20.39 -3.24
C PHE A 127 -3.27 -20.69 -1.83
N GLN A 128 -4.52 -21.12 -1.69
CA GLN A 128 -5.12 -21.44 -0.39
C GLN A 128 -4.39 -22.61 0.27
N GLY A 129 -4.14 -22.48 1.57
CA GLY A 129 -3.41 -23.46 2.37
C GLY A 129 -1.92 -23.57 2.07
N LYS A 130 -1.33 -22.61 1.36
CA LYS A 130 0.12 -22.60 1.07
C LYS A 130 0.96 -22.15 2.27
N THR A 131 0.35 -21.47 3.23
CA THR A 131 1.04 -21.03 4.44
C THR A 131 0.30 -21.47 5.70
N LYS A 132 1.02 -21.42 6.84
CA LYS A 132 0.42 -21.68 8.17
C LYS A 132 -0.30 -20.46 8.75
N ILE A 133 -0.15 -19.30 8.14
CA ILE A 133 -0.73 -18.04 8.63
C ILE A 133 -2.05 -17.66 7.93
N GLY A 134 -2.77 -18.68 7.43
CA GLY A 134 -4.11 -18.54 6.87
C GLY A 134 -4.16 -17.68 5.61
N LYS A 135 -5.33 -17.11 5.33
CA LYS A 135 -5.60 -16.34 4.10
C LYS A 135 -4.66 -15.16 3.93
N ARG A 136 -4.18 -14.55 5.01
CA ARG A 136 -3.20 -13.46 4.93
C ARG A 136 -1.87 -13.93 4.32
N GLY A 137 -1.35 -15.05 4.79
CA GLY A 137 -0.12 -15.62 4.22
C GLY A 137 -0.31 -16.13 2.79
N ASP A 138 -1.45 -16.73 2.52
CA ASP A 138 -1.80 -17.21 1.17
C ASP A 138 -1.90 -16.03 0.18
N ALA A 139 -2.45 -14.88 0.62
CA ALA A 139 -2.45 -13.63 -0.15
C ALA A 139 -1.04 -13.06 -0.37
N MET A 140 -0.12 -13.22 0.59
CA MET A 140 1.30 -12.88 0.38
C MET A 140 1.94 -13.74 -0.70
N VAL A 141 1.67 -15.05 -0.72
CA VAL A 141 2.15 -15.95 -1.78
C VAL A 141 1.56 -15.55 -3.13
N GLN A 142 0.29 -15.15 -3.17
CA GLN A 142 -0.35 -14.64 -4.38
C GLN A 142 0.29 -13.33 -4.87
N PHE A 143 0.62 -12.42 -3.96
CA PHE A 143 1.34 -11.18 -4.30
C PHE A 143 2.71 -11.48 -4.90
N ASP A 144 3.49 -12.36 -4.26
CA ASP A 144 4.81 -12.78 -4.76
C ASP A 144 4.69 -13.40 -6.17
N TRP A 145 3.69 -14.27 -6.39
CA TRP A 145 3.38 -14.80 -7.71
C TRP A 145 3.08 -13.68 -8.73
N SER A 146 2.34 -12.65 -8.34
CA SER A 146 2.00 -11.53 -9.24
C SER A 146 3.27 -10.78 -9.68
N VAL A 147 4.19 -10.51 -8.74
CA VAL A 147 5.49 -9.90 -9.02
C VAL A 147 6.32 -10.80 -9.96
N GLY A 148 6.37 -12.09 -9.68
CA GLY A 148 7.06 -13.07 -10.53
C GLY A 148 6.50 -13.14 -11.94
N ALA A 149 5.17 -13.11 -12.08
CA ALA A 149 4.49 -13.15 -13.39
C ALA A 149 4.74 -11.91 -14.24
N ILE A 150 4.84 -10.73 -13.63
CA ILE A 150 5.20 -9.47 -14.30
C ILE A 150 6.69 -9.47 -14.68
N SER A 151 7.56 -9.90 -13.76
CA SER A 151 9.01 -10.04 -14.02
C SER A 151 9.27 -10.94 -15.21
N LYS A 152 8.62 -12.12 -15.24
CA LYS A 152 8.73 -13.07 -16.34
C LYS A 152 8.25 -12.46 -17.67
N ALA A 153 7.15 -11.71 -17.66
CA ALA A 153 6.65 -11.05 -18.87
C ALA A 153 7.65 -10.00 -19.42
N LEU A 154 8.35 -9.28 -18.54
CA LEU A 154 9.41 -8.34 -18.93
C LEU A 154 10.63 -9.07 -19.52
N GLU A 155 11.01 -10.21 -18.95
CA GLU A 155 12.12 -11.05 -19.43
C GLU A 155 11.80 -11.65 -20.82
N GLU A 156 10.62 -12.25 -20.97
CA GLU A 156 10.16 -12.84 -22.24
C GLU A 156 10.09 -11.81 -23.39
N LYS A 157 9.78 -10.55 -23.06
CA LYS A 157 9.80 -9.42 -24.03
C LYS A 157 11.19 -8.82 -24.24
N GLY A 158 12.22 -9.27 -23.50
CA GLY A 158 13.56 -8.70 -23.53
C GLY A 158 13.61 -7.25 -23.02
N LEU A 159 12.66 -6.84 -22.17
CA LEU A 159 12.57 -5.48 -21.63
C LEU A 159 13.24 -5.34 -20.24
N MET A 160 13.45 -6.46 -19.53
CA MET A 160 13.93 -6.45 -18.15
C MET A 160 15.27 -5.73 -17.98
N GLU A 161 16.20 -5.92 -18.92
CA GLU A 161 17.55 -5.33 -18.84
C GLU A 161 17.56 -3.80 -18.81
N ASN A 162 16.52 -3.17 -19.36
CA ASN A 162 16.36 -1.71 -19.35
C ASN A 162 15.11 -1.25 -18.59
N THR A 163 14.69 -2.02 -17.59
CA THR A 163 13.56 -1.71 -16.74
C THR A 163 13.99 -1.57 -15.28
N ILE A 164 13.60 -0.47 -14.65
CA ILE A 164 13.65 -0.33 -13.19
C ILE A 164 12.38 -0.97 -12.65
N LEU A 165 12.53 -2.11 -11.98
CA LEU A 165 11.44 -2.77 -11.27
C LEU A 165 11.50 -2.41 -9.79
N ILE A 166 10.41 -1.84 -9.27
CA ILE A 166 10.27 -1.47 -7.86
C ILE A 166 9.13 -2.25 -7.26
N VAL A 167 9.37 -2.87 -6.10
CA VAL A 167 8.36 -3.52 -5.28
C VAL A 167 8.34 -2.84 -3.92
N SER A 168 7.16 -2.38 -3.52
CA SER A 168 6.97 -1.68 -2.25
C SER A 168 5.54 -1.82 -1.74
N SER A 169 5.22 -1.19 -0.63
CA SER A 169 3.88 -1.09 -0.04
C SER A 169 3.56 0.38 0.24
N ASP A 170 2.29 0.69 0.39
CA ASP A 170 1.79 2.04 0.73
C ASP A 170 1.88 2.34 2.23
N ASN A 171 1.74 1.32 3.09
CA ASN A 171 1.83 1.43 4.54
C ASN A 171 2.27 0.11 5.19
N GLY A 172 2.55 0.17 6.48
CA GLY A 172 2.84 -1.00 7.30
C GLY A 172 1.61 -1.90 7.48
N PRO A 173 1.79 -3.08 8.11
CA PRO A 173 0.72 -4.06 8.26
C PRO A 173 -0.44 -3.54 9.11
N VAL A 174 -1.63 -4.07 8.84
CA VAL A 174 -2.78 -3.98 9.72
C VAL A 174 -3.16 -5.39 10.15
N TYR A 175 -3.43 -5.56 11.43
CA TYR A 175 -3.72 -6.87 12.00
C TYR A 175 -5.21 -7.06 12.24
N ASP A 176 -5.88 -6.07 12.80
CA ASP A 176 -7.32 -6.03 13.00
C ASP A 176 -7.95 -5.14 11.93
N ASP A 177 -8.48 -5.75 10.91
CA ASP A 177 -8.98 -5.08 9.70
C ASP A 177 -10.42 -5.48 9.33
N GLY A 178 -11.18 -5.95 10.33
CA GLY A 178 -12.63 -6.04 10.28
C GLY A 178 -13.21 -7.32 9.67
N TYR A 179 -12.39 -8.33 9.35
CA TYR A 179 -12.86 -9.61 8.82
C TYR A 179 -12.32 -10.80 9.61
N GLU A 180 -13.17 -11.78 9.89
CA GLU A 180 -12.78 -13.04 10.52
C GLU A 180 -12.26 -14.05 9.49
N ASP A 181 -11.16 -13.72 8.83
CA ASP A 181 -10.57 -14.50 7.74
C ASP A 181 -9.65 -15.65 8.22
N GLY A 182 -9.57 -15.86 9.51
CA GLY A 182 -8.75 -16.90 10.15
C GLY A 182 -7.26 -16.58 10.24
N SER A 183 -6.81 -15.47 9.67
CA SER A 183 -5.40 -15.03 9.75
C SER A 183 -5.16 -13.98 10.83
N THR A 184 -6.18 -13.20 11.17
CA THR A 184 -6.15 -12.23 12.25
C THR A 184 -7.43 -12.32 13.05
N VAL A 185 -7.33 -12.29 14.36
CA VAL A 185 -8.47 -12.03 15.23
C VAL A 185 -8.48 -10.55 15.56
N ARG A 186 -9.62 -10.02 15.93
CA ARG A 186 -9.90 -8.60 16.24
C ARG A 186 -8.92 -7.92 17.24
N LYS A 187 -7.93 -8.61 17.70
CA LYS A 187 -6.75 -8.12 18.43
C LYS A 187 -5.62 -9.06 18.06
N SER A 188 -5.13 -8.96 16.83
CA SER A 188 -4.08 -9.82 16.32
C SER A 188 -2.93 -9.90 17.32
N THR A 189 -2.72 -11.10 17.80
CA THR A 189 -1.55 -11.44 18.58
C THR A 189 -0.60 -12.22 17.67
N LYS A 190 0.68 -12.27 18.04
CA LYS A 190 1.65 -13.12 17.33
C LYS A 190 1.20 -14.58 17.26
N GLU A 191 0.40 -15.02 18.20
CA GLU A 191 -0.17 -16.36 18.28
C GLU A 191 -1.20 -16.62 17.16
N ALA A 192 -2.07 -15.64 16.88
CA ALA A 192 -3.06 -15.75 15.81
C ALA A 192 -2.40 -15.91 14.42
N ASP A 193 -1.26 -15.23 14.22
CA ASP A 193 -0.48 -15.31 12.98
C ASP A 193 0.62 -16.39 13.03
N GLN A 194 0.50 -17.40 13.88
CA GLN A 194 1.49 -18.48 14.03
C GLN A 194 2.92 -17.95 14.31
N GLY A 195 3.02 -16.87 15.07
CA GLY A 195 4.28 -16.21 15.38
C GLY A 195 4.81 -15.26 14.31
N HIS A 196 4.12 -15.08 13.19
CA HIS A 196 4.50 -14.11 12.18
C HIS A 196 4.24 -12.68 12.67
N ASP A 197 5.26 -11.81 12.58
CA ASP A 197 5.17 -10.39 12.87
C ASP A 197 5.41 -9.60 11.58
N GLY A 198 4.35 -9.04 11.00
CA GLY A 198 4.43 -8.29 9.73
C GLY A 198 5.25 -7.01 9.84
N SER A 199 5.40 -6.44 11.05
CA SER A 199 6.27 -5.28 11.30
C SER A 199 7.71 -5.68 11.64
N GLY A 200 7.98 -6.96 11.90
CA GLY A 200 9.28 -7.45 12.36
C GLY A 200 9.72 -6.78 13.67
N PRO A 201 10.91 -6.16 13.73
CA PRO A 201 11.40 -5.50 14.93
C PRO A 201 10.79 -4.12 15.18
N TYR A 202 9.98 -3.61 14.26
CA TYR A 202 9.47 -2.24 14.29
C TYR A 202 8.15 -2.15 15.06
N ARG A 203 7.97 -1.06 15.81
CA ARG A 203 6.76 -0.80 16.58
C ARG A 203 5.63 -0.35 15.66
N GLY A 204 4.41 -0.82 15.95
CA GLY A 204 3.19 -0.34 15.32
C GLY A 204 2.91 -0.97 13.97
N GLY A 205 1.96 -0.39 13.25
CA GLY A 205 1.47 -0.81 11.95
C GLY A 205 0.69 0.31 11.26
N LYS A 206 -0.14 -0.01 10.29
CA LYS A 206 -1.01 0.94 9.59
C LYS A 206 -1.73 1.87 10.58
N TYR A 207 -1.90 3.13 10.22
CA TYR A 207 -2.46 4.22 11.04
C TYR A 207 -1.58 4.75 12.18
N GLN A 208 -0.41 4.15 12.43
CA GLN A 208 0.48 4.56 13.51
C GLN A 208 1.75 5.22 12.97
N ILE A 209 2.20 6.26 13.66
CA ILE A 209 3.35 7.09 13.26
C ILE A 209 4.72 6.41 13.50
N TYR A 210 4.73 5.25 14.13
CA TYR A 210 5.94 4.49 14.42
C TYR A 210 6.50 3.78 13.19
N GLU A 211 7.74 3.32 13.26
CA GLU A 211 8.47 2.68 12.14
C GLU A 211 7.67 1.52 11.52
N GLY A 212 6.94 0.70 12.31
CA GLY A 212 6.11 -0.38 11.77
C GLY A 212 4.95 0.09 10.90
N GLY A 213 4.51 1.36 11.04
CA GLY A 213 3.46 1.94 10.20
C GLY A 213 3.97 2.64 8.94
N THR A 214 5.18 3.19 8.99
CA THR A 214 5.71 4.10 7.97
C THR A 214 6.89 3.51 7.18
N ARG A 215 7.64 2.59 7.78
CA ARG A 215 8.76 1.91 7.14
C ARG A 215 8.30 0.67 6.41
N VAL A 216 8.01 0.83 5.14
CA VAL A 216 7.53 -0.22 4.24
C VAL A 216 8.68 -1.01 3.59
N PRO A 217 8.45 -2.26 3.14
CA PRO A 217 9.37 -2.96 2.27
C PRO A 217 9.70 -2.14 1.03
N PHE A 218 10.96 -2.14 0.61
CA PHE A 218 11.40 -1.46 -0.60
C PHE A 218 12.49 -2.26 -1.29
N ILE A 219 12.18 -2.76 -2.47
CA ILE A 219 13.09 -3.52 -3.33
C ILE A 219 13.16 -2.81 -4.67
N ILE A 220 14.37 -2.57 -5.17
CA ILE A 220 14.60 -2.01 -6.49
C ILE A 220 15.60 -2.89 -7.26
N ARG A 221 15.25 -3.22 -8.51
CA ARG A 221 16.07 -4.00 -9.42
C ARG A 221 16.24 -3.26 -10.74
N TRP A 222 17.48 -3.15 -11.19
CA TRP A 222 17.82 -2.72 -12.55
C TRP A 222 19.06 -3.49 -12.99
N PRO A 223 18.92 -4.56 -13.79
CA PRO A 223 20.05 -5.39 -14.21
C PRO A 223 21.19 -4.58 -14.84
N GLY A 224 22.42 -4.90 -14.50
CA GLY A 224 23.61 -4.21 -14.99
C GLY A 224 23.81 -2.77 -14.55
N LYS A 225 22.87 -2.19 -13.75
CA LYS A 225 22.93 -0.81 -13.23
C LYS A 225 22.92 -0.73 -11.72
N ILE A 226 22.25 -1.65 -11.05
CA ILE A 226 22.19 -1.77 -9.59
C ILE A 226 22.79 -3.11 -9.20
N ASN A 227 23.84 -3.08 -8.39
CA ASN A 227 24.44 -4.30 -7.85
C ASN A 227 23.57 -4.88 -6.72
N PRO A 228 23.45 -6.21 -6.62
CA PRO A 228 22.78 -6.84 -5.49
C PRO A 228 23.37 -6.41 -4.15
N GLY A 229 22.51 -6.16 -3.17
CA GLY A 229 22.94 -5.76 -1.85
C GLY A 229 21.82 -5.14 -1.01
N VAL A 230 22.16 -4.76 0.22
CA VAL A 230 21.26 -4.06 1.14
C VAL A 230 21.79 -2.66 1.39
N SER A 231 20.91 -1.67 1.39
CA SER A 231 21.23 -0.28 1.67
C SER A 231 20.47 0.20 2.90
N SER A 232 21.15 0.97 3.76
CA SER A 232 20.55 1.70 4.88
C SER A 232 20.22 3.14 4.55
N ALA A 233 20.40 3.56 3.30
CA ALA A 233 20.10 4.92 2.85
C ALA A 233 18.64 5.27 3.15
N LEU A 234 18.43 6.46 3.72
CA LEU A 234 17.09 6.97 3.96
C LEU A 234 16.50 7.44 2.63
N VAL A 235 15.39 6.82 2.22
CA VAL A 235 14.66 7.13 0.99
C VAL A 235 13.18 7.26 1.28
N SER A 236 12.45 7.94 0.42
CA SER A 236 10.99 8.07 0.50
C SER A 236 10.38 7.87 -0.89
N GLN A 237 9.18 7.27 -0.95
CA GLN A 237 8.45 7.10 -2.21
C GLN A 237 8.06 8.43 -2.86
N ILE A 238 7.86 9.49 -2.07
CA ILE A 238 7.57 10.83 -2.61
C ILE A 238 8.73 11.37 -3.48
N ASP A 239 9.94 10.83 -3.31
CA ASP A 239 11.13 11.26 -4.04
C ASP A 239 11.28 10.62 -5.43
N PHE A 240 10.37 9.72 -5.83
CA PHE A 240 10.40 9.11 -7.16
C PHE A 240 10.31 10.14 -8.29
N ILE A 241 9.42 11.13 -8.18
CA ILE A 241 9.20 12.08 -9.26
C ILE A 241 10.47 12.88 -9.55
N ALA A 242 11.10 13.49 -8.56
CA ALA A 242 12.33 14.26 -8.76
C ALA A 242 13.51 13.37 -9.17
N SER A 243 13.58 12.14 -8.65
CA SER A 243 14.65 11.19 -9.00
C SER A 243 14.53 10.70 -10.44
N PHE A 244 13.32 10.37 -10.90
CA PHE A 244 13.10 9.93 -12.27
C PHE A 244 13.17 11.10 -13.27
N ALA A 245 12.72 12.31 -12.88
CA ALA A 245 12.94 13.51 -13.68
C ALA A 245 14.44 13.73 -13.90
N ASN A 246 15.26 13.58 -12.84
CA ASN A 246 16.73 13.67 -12.98
C ASN A 246 17.30 12.55 -13.87
N LEU A 247 16.82 11.30 -13.73
CA LEU A 247 17.24 10.19 -14.60
C LEU A 247 16.98 10.47 -16.08
N LEU A 248 15.86 11.14 -16.37
CA LEU A 248 15.41 11.47 -17.73
C LEU A 248 15.89 12.85 -18.20
N ASN A 249 16.73 13.55 -17.43
CA ASN A 249 17.20 14.93 -17.69
C ASN A 249 16.04 15.96 -17.84
N ILE A 250 14.92 15.73 -17.12
CA ILE A 250 13.78 16.64 -17.09
C ILE A 250 13.94 17.61 -15.92
N LYS A 251 13.89 18.90 -16.19
CA LYS A 251 13.91 19.94 -15.15
C LYS A 251 12.49 20.20 -14.65
N LEU A 252 12.23 19.89 -13.40
CA LEU A 252 10.97 20.19 -12.74
C LEU A 252 10.87 21.68 -12.39
N LYS A 253 9.68 22.27 -12.58
CA LYS A 253 9.38 23.61 -12.07
C LYS A 253 9.30 23.58 -10.53
N PRO A 254 9.48 24.72 -9.85
CA PRO A 254 9.38 24.81 -8.37
C PRO A 254 8.02 24.35 -7.80
N THR A 255 6.95 24.47 -8.60
CA THR A 255 5.58 24.07 -8.23
C THR A 255 5.25 22.61 -8.53
N GLU A 256 6.09 21.92 -9.33
CA GLU A 256 5.88 20.52 -9.68
C GLU A 256 6.54 19.62 -8.63
N ALA A 257 5.77 18.76 -8.01
CA ALA A 257 6.21 17.84 -6.95
C ALA A 257 7.06 18.57 -5.85
N PRO A 258 6.51 19.56 -5.13
CA PRO A 258 7.28 20.43 -4.24
C PRO A 258 7.95 19.71 -3.07
N ASP A 259 7.47 18.50 -2.72
CA ASP A 259 8.05 17.69 -1.64
C ASP A 259 9.01 16.60 -2.15
N SER A 260 9.08 16.39 -3.45
CA SER A 260 9.93 15.36 -4.06
C SER A 260 11.36 15.85 -4.22
N ARG A 261 12.32 15.15 -3.64
CA ARG A 261 13.75 15.44 -3.70
C ARG A 261 14.47 14.41 -4.54
N ASN A 262 15.56 14.80 -5.21
CA ASN A 262 16.33 13.87 -6.00
C ASN A 262 17.19 12.96 -5.10
N THR A 263 16.80 11.69 -5.01
CA THR A 263 17.51 10.61 -4.29
C THR A 263 17.95 9.49 -5.24
N LEU A 264 18.09 9.79 -6.54
CA LEU A 264 18.43 8.79 -7.55
C LEU A 264 19.68 7.97 -7.18
N GLN A 265 20.73 8.61 -6.66
CA GLN A 265 21.95 7.91 -6.29
C GLN A 265 21.75 6.92 -5.14
N ALA A 266 20.83 7.21 -4.21
CA ALA A 266 20.44 6.28 -3.15
C ALA A 266 19.62 5.11 -3.72
N PHE A 267 18.68 5.37 -4.61
CA PHE A 267 17.94 4.32 -5.31
C PHE A 267 18.86 3.41 -6.14
N MET A 268 19.91 3.97 -6.72
CA MET A 268 20.93 3.21 -7.46
C MET A 268 21.93 2.49 -6.54
N GLY A 269 21.79 2.60 -5.22
CA GLY A 269 22.71 1.98 -4.25
C GLY A 269 24.11 2.62 -4.20
N LYS A 270 24.31 3.76 -4.84
CA LYS A 270 25.60 4.49 -4.90
C LYS A 270 25.78 5.45 -3.72
N ASP A 271 24.71 6.10 -3.28
CA ASP A 271 24.69 6.86 -2.03
C ASP A 271 24.17 5.96 -0.88
N LYS A 272 25.01 5.78 0.15
CA LYS A 272 24.69 4.94 1.32
C LYS A 272 23.99 5.68 2.45
N LYS A 273 23.89 7.00 2.37
CA LYS A 273 23.24 7.86 3.36
C LYS A 273 21.80 8.21 2.97
N GLY A 274 21.60 8.58 1.72
CA GLY A 274 20.31 9.06 1.22
C GLY A 274 19.94 10.42 1.81
N LEU A 275 18.66 10.59 2.18
CA LEU A 275 18.13 11.82 2.75
C LEU A 275 18.69 12.09 4.15
N GLU A 276 18.98 13.36 4.44
CA GLU A 276 19.28 13.80 5.80
C GLU A 276 18.07 13.67 6.72
N PHE A 277 16.89 13.95 6.18
CA PHE A 277 15.62 13.84 6.91
C PHE A 277 14.47 13.42 6.00
N THR A 278 13.43 12.87 6.61
CA THR A 278 12.12 12.68 5.98
C THR A 278 11.01 13.00 6.97
N LEU A 279 9.83 13.33 6.46
CA LEU A 279 8.62 13.43 7.26
C LEU A 279 7.81 12.15 7.14
N GLU A 280 7.21 11.77 8.25
CA GLU A 280 6.32 10.61 8.36
C GLU A 280 4.99 11.10 8.88
N GLU A 281 3.90 10.61 8.31
CA GLU A 281 2.56 11.07 8.64
C GLU A 281 1.64 9.89 8.97
N ALA A 282 0.84 10.05 10.02
CA ALA A 282 -0.23 9.13 10.37
C ALA A 282 -1.39 9.89 11.01
N GLY A 283 -2.52 9.94 10.33
CA GLY A 283 -3.68 10.73 10.73
C GLY A 283 -3.35 12.23 10.83
N LYS A 284 -3.40 12.78 12.05
CA LYS A 284 -3.07 14.22 12.29
C LYS A 284 -1.65 14.42 12.82
N MET A 285 -0.87 13.37 12.97
CA MET A 285 0.49 13.44 13.49
C MET A 285 1.49 13.50 12.34
N ILE A 286 2.49 14.35 12.49
CA ILE A 286 3.64 14.40 11.59
C ILE A 286 4.90 14.31 12.44
N ALA A 287 5.72 13.30 12.16
CA ALA A 287 7.03 13.11 12.75
C ALA A 287 8.13 13.54 11.80
N ILE A 288 9.31 13.81 12.34
CA ILE A 288 10.51 13.98 11.55
C ILE A 288 11.51 12.90 11.92
N ARG A 289 11.98 12.19 10.91
CA ARG A 289 13.17 11.35 10.99
C ARG A 289 14.34 12.13 10.43
N TYR A 290 15.38 12.31 11.25
CA TYR A 290 16.62 13.04 10.91
C TYR A 290 17.81 12.15 11.18
N ASN A 291 18.48 11.68 10.15
CA ASN A 291 19.47 10.60 10.25
C ASN A 291 18.90 9.38 11.00
N HIS A 292 19.46 9.07 12.19
CA HIS A 292 19.01 7.98 13.06
C HIS A 292 18.02 8.40 14.16
N TRP A 293 17.77 9.70 14.30
CA TRP A 293 16.82 10.22 15.27
C TRP A 293 15.42 10.31 14.69
N LYS A 294 14.41 9.94 15.47
CA LYS A 294 12.99 10.18 15.16
C LYS A 294 12.33 10.97 16.27
N TYR A 295 11.76 12.09 15.89
CA TYR A 295 11.04 12.98 16.81
C TYR A 295 9.56 13.01 16.45
N ILE A 296 8.71 12.72 17.44
CA ILE A 296 7.24 12.68 17.30
C ILE A 296 6.66 13.74 18.26
N PRO A 297 6.11 14.86 17.76
CA PRO A 297 5.41 15.81 18.59
C PRO A 297 4.06 15.22 19.02
N THR A 298 3.79 15.17 20.32
CA THR A 298 2.49 14.79 20.87
C THR A 298 1.97 15.88 21.80
N LYS A 299 0.64 15.91 22.00
CA LYS A 299 0.01 16.90 22.89
C LYS A 299 0.45 16.79 24.36
N LYS A 300 0.74 15.57 24.82
CA LYS A 300 1.08 15.31 26.23
C LYS A 300 2.58 15.44 26.48
N ARG A 301 3.39 14.71 25.76
CA ARG A 301 4.85 14.69 25.90
C ARG A 301 5.45 14.20 24.59
N ALA A 302 6.29 15.01 23.97
CA ALA A 302 7.00 14.60 22.75
C ALA A 302 7.82 13.31 22.97
N GLN A 303 8.09 12.63 21.89
CA GLN A 303 8.89 11.41 21.90
C GLN A 303 10.11 11.59 21.00
N LEU A 304 11.23 11.06 21.45
CA LEU A 304 12.49 11.05 20.71
C LEU A 304 13.10 9.64 20.79
N PHE A 305 13.47 9.06 19.66
CA PHE A 305 14.04 7.73 19.57
C PHE A 305 15.35 7.74 18.78
N ASP A 306 16.32 6.95 19.22
CA ASP A 306 17.54 6.63 18.46
C ASP A 306 17.33 5.29 17.73
N LEU A 307 16.92 5.36 16.47
CA LEU A 307 16.59 4.18 15.66
C LEU A 307 17.82 3.30 15.32
N SER A 308 19.03 3.79 15.55
CA SER A 308 20.24 2.98 15.39
C SER A 308 20.39 1.93 16.50
N LYS A 309 19.85 2.21 17.69
CA LYS A 309 19.92 1.39 18.89
C LYS A 309 18.57 0.79 19.27
N ASP A 310 17.48 1.51 18.98
CA ASP A 310 16.12 1.17 19.37
C ASP A 310 15.17 1.21 18.16
N LYS A 311 15.26 0.18 17.31
CA LYS A 311 14.38 0.02 16.14
C LYS A 311 12.90 -0.15 16.51
N GLY A 312 12.63 -0.59 17.74
CA GLY A 312 11.28 -0.83 18.26
C GLY A 312 10.66 0.38 18.97
N GLU A 313 11.36 1.53 19.01
CA GLU A 313 10.85 2.78 19.60
C GLU A 313 10.30 2.59 21.02
N LYS A 314 11.04 1.82 21.85
CA LYS A 314 10.65 1.43 23.22
C LYS A 314 11.07 2.46 24.27
N HIS A 315 12.17 3.18 24.04
CA HIS A 315 12.79 4.08 25.01
C HIS A 315 12.72 5.53 24.56
N ASN A 316 11.83 6.30 25.17
CA ASN A 316 11.68 7.71 24.87
C ASN A 316 12.82 8.54 25.52
N LEU A 317 13.73 9.01 24.69
CA LEU A 317 14.94 9.73 25.07
C LEU A 317 14.75 11.27 25.14
N VAL A 318 13.53 11.80 25.07
CA VAL A 318 13.27 13.24 25.03
C VAL A 318 13.82 13.98 26.26
N SER A 319 13.80 13.36 27.43
CA SER A 319 14.34 13.96 28.66
C SER A 319 15.87 13.90 28.73
N ASP A 320 16.45 12.84 28.16
CA ASP A 320 17.90 12.63 28.21
C ASP A 320 18.62 13.42 27.11
N ASN A 321 17.89 13.84 26.06
CA ASN A 321 18.42 14.56 24.90
C ASN A 321 17.57 15.79 24.54
N PRO A 322 17.35 16.75 25.47
CA PRO A 322 16.45 17.88 25.26
C PRO A 322 16.88 18.80 24.11
N GLU A 323 18.18 18.98 23.91
CA GLU A 323 18.69 19.85 22.83
C GLU A 323 18.43 19.25 21.44
N ILE A 324 18.55 17.91 21.30
CA ILE A 324 18.20 17.23 20.04
C ILE A 324 16.70 17.36 19.79
N ALA A 325 15.88 17.11 20.80
CA ALA A 325 14.44 17.24 20.69
C ALA A 325 14.04 18.67 20.28
N LYS A 326 14.61 19.71 20.88
CA LYS A 326 14.38 21.11 20.55
C LYS A 326 14.79 21.44 19.12
N LYS A 327 15.96 20.98 18.68
CA LYS A 327 16.45 21.15 17.30
C LYS A 327 15.49 20.54 16.29
N LEU A 328 15.04 19.30 16.53
CA LEU A 328 14.15 18.60 15.62
C LEU A 328 12.73 19.19 15.61
N ALA A 329 12.23 19.63 16.76
CA ALA A 329 10.98 20.39 16.85
C ALA A 329 11.03 21.67 16.03
N ALA A 330 12.13 22.46 16.15
CA ALA A 330 12.31 23.67 15.38
C ALA A 330 12.39 23.39 13.87
N LYS A 331 13.14 22.37 13.46
CA LYS A 331 13.25 21.94 12.05
C LYS A 331 11.88 21.55 11.50
N LEU A 332 11.12 20.71 12.21
CA LEU A 332 9.78 20.29 11.80
C LEU A 332 8.82 21.49 11.65
N ASN A 333 8.85 22.43 12.60
CA ASN A 333 8.03 23.63 12.54
C ASN A 333 8.41 24.54 11.35
N SER A 334 9.71 24.66 11.05
CA SER A 334 10.18 25.39 9.87
C SER A 334 9.67 24.77 8.58
N LEU A 335 9.78 23.44 8.43
CA LEU A 335 9.30 22.71 7.25
C LEU A 335 7.78 22.89 7.06
N ARG A 336 7.00 22.81 8.15
CA ARG A 336 5.56 23.06 8.09
C ARG A 336 5.20 24.47 7.63
N LYS A 337 5.96 25.49 8.05
CA LYS A 337 5.76 26.88 7.59
C LYS A 337 6.10 27.06 6.11
N ASN A 338 7.14 26.39 5.64
CA ASN A 338 7.58 26.49 4.25
C ASN A 338 6.60 25.80 3.29
N GLY A 339 5.81 24.83 3.75
CA GLY A 339 4.82 24.10 2.96
C GLY A 339 5.41 23.26 1.81
N ARG A 340 6.73 23.00 1.82
CA ARG A 340 7.43 22.18 0.84
C ARG A 340 8.76 21.66 1.38
N LEU A 341 9.22 20.52 0.88
CA LEU A 341 10.49 19.90 1.25
C LEU A 341 11.63 20.20 0.27
N ARG A 342 11.28 20.48 -1.00
CA ARG A 342 12.25 20.85 -2.05
C ARG A 342 12.42 22.37 -2.10
N ASN A 343 13.67 22.83 -2.13
CA ASN A 343 14.04 24.23 -2.30
C ASN A 343 13.91 24.70 -3.75
#